data_4c8a8c347bb2516077c76796396067e3
#
_entry.id   4c8a8c347bb2516077c76796396067e3
#
_cell.length_a   1.000
_cell.length_b   1.000
_cell.length_c   1.000
_cell.angle_alpha   90.00
_cell.angle_beta   90.00
_cell.angle_gamma   90.00
#
_symmetry.space_group_name_H-M   'P 1'
#
loop_
_entity.id
_entity.type
_entity.pdbx_description
1 polymer ?
#
loop_
_entity_poly.entity_id
_entity_poly.type
_entity_poly.pdbx_seq_one_letter_code
_entity_poly.pdbx_strand_id
1 'polypeptide(L)' 'MNAIAIKPKTIEIMPARTADISSLTWRTSDDAFQRKLTVIVNNATAFSLTGTDYDALGQWTDDTIRDLILARYGLELA' A
#
# COMPACT_ATOMS: atom_id res chain seq x y z
N MET A 1 9.68 -7.06 7.61
CA MET A 1 8.68 -6.02 7.87
C MET A 1 7.66 -6.57 8.84
N ASN A 2 7.35 -5.82 9.88
CA ASN A 2 6.40 -6.27 10.90
C ASN A 2 4.98 -5.85 10.52
N ALA A 3 4.03 -6.71 10.84
CA ALA A 3 2.62 -6.37 10.70
C ALA A 3 2.23 -5.31 11.74
N ILE A 4 1.39 -4.37 11.34
CA ILE A 4 0.80 -3.41 12.27
C ILE A 4 -0.68 -3.70 12.44
N ALA A 5 -1.19 -3.49 13.64
CA ALA A 5 -2.61 -3.68 13.92
C ALA A 5 -3.41 -2.50 13.38
N ILE A 6 -4.51 -2.82 12.73
CA ILE A 6 -5.47 -1.81 12.25
C ILE A 6 -6.87 -2.17 12.73
N LYS A 7 -7.77 -1.21 12.72
CA LYS A 7 -9.18 -1.51 12.98
C LYS A 7 -9.68 -2.40 11.85
N PRO A 8 -10.42 -3.48 12.17
CA PRO A 8 -10.90 -4.41 11.14
C PRO A 8 -11.68 -3.70 10.05
N LYS A 9 -11.39 -4.06 8.80
CA LYS A 9 -12.06 -3.48 7.65
C LYS A 9 -12.04 -4.44 6.48
N THR A 10 -13.10 -4.44 5.70
CA THR A 10 -13.17 -5.14 4.43
C THR A 10 -12.64 -4.23 3.33
N ILE A 11 -11.64 -4.71 2.59
CA ILE A 11 -11.07 -3.96 1.45
C ILE A 11 -11.15 -4.78 0.17
N GLU A 12 -11.16 -4.07 -0.95
CA GLU A 12 -11.04 -4.70 -2.25
C GLU A 12 -9.55 -4.78 -2.61
N ILE A 13 -9.03 -6.00 -2.70
CA ILE A 13 -7.62 -6.24 -2.98
C ILE A 13 -7.33 -6.55 -4.44
N MET A 14 -8.36 -6.99 -5.18
CA MET A 14 -8.28 -7.24 -6.62
C MET A 14 -9.67 -6.98 -7.21
N PRO A 15 -9.79 -6.79 -8.53
CA PRO A 15 -11.11 -6.66 -9.13
C PRO A 15 -12.02 -7.83 -8.73
N ALA A 16 -13.20 -7.51 -8.20
CA ALA A 16 -14.21 -8.46 -7.75
C ALA A 16 -13.79 -9.34 -6.56
N ARG A 17 -12.70 -9.01 -5.85
CA ARG A 17 -12.31 -9.73 -4.62
C ARG A 17 -12.18 -8.77 -3.46
N THR A 18 -12.75 -9.18 -2.33
CA THR A 18 -12.64 -8.45 -1.09
C THR A 18 -12.02 -9.34 -0.02
N ALA A 19 -11.41 -8.72 0.99
CA ALA A 19 -10.86 -9.43 2.13
C ALA A 19 -11.06 -8.59 3.39
N ASP A 20 -11.39 -9.26 4.49
CA ASP A 20 -11.43 -8.64 5.81
C ASP A 20 -10.02 -8.65 6.40
N ILE A 21 -9.53 -7.50 6.76
CA ILE A 21 -8.19 -7.38 7.35
C ILE A 21 -8.26 -6.70 8.70
N SER A 22 -7.42 -7.15 9.61
CA SER A 22 -7.24 -6.54 10.92
C SER A 22 -5.77 -6.27 11.22
N SER A 23 -4.90 -6.61 10.30
CA SER A 23 -3.48 -6.28 10.36
C SER A 23 -3.00 -5.89 8.98
N LEU A 24 -1.92 -5.14 8.92
CA LEU A 24 -1.38 -4.60 7.69
C LEU A 24 0.09 -4.96 7.58
N THR A 25 0.44 -5.62 6.48
CA THR A 25 1.81 -5.78 6.05
C THR A 25 1.94 -5.19 4.66
N TRP A 26 3.11 -4.69 4.32
CA TRP A 26 3.33 -4.17 2.99
C TRP A 26 4.79 -4.34 2.59
N ARG A 27 5.01 -4.33 1.32
CA ARG A 27 6.33 -4.25 0.72
C ARG A 27 6.22 -3.49 -0.59
N THR A 28 7.34 -3.07 -1.10
CA THR A 28 7.39 -2.28 -2.32
C THR A 28 8.36 -2.89 -3.30
N SER A 29 8.09 -2.66 -4.58
CA SER A 29 9.00 -2.98 -5.67
C SER A 29 9.20 -1.72 -6.49
N ASP A 30 10.40 -1.16 -6.46
CA ASP A 30 10.73 0.09 -7.13
C ASP A 30 11.42 -0.21 -8.46
N ASP A 31 10.86 0.30 -9.55
CA ASP A 31 11.46 0.26 -10.86
C ASP A 31 11.75 1.70 -11.31
N ALA A 32 12.93 2.19 -10.99
CA ALA A 32 13.30 3.55 -11.32
C ALA A 32 13.39 3.78 -12.83
N PHE A 33 13.71 2.73 -13.59
CA PHE A 33 13.80 2.84 -15.05
C PHE A 33 12.44 3.13 -15.68
N GLN A 34 11.40 2.49 -15.18
CA GLN A 34 10.03 2.71 -15.64
C GLN A 34 9.29 3.79 -14.83
N ARG A 35 9.93 4.34 -13.81
CA ARG A 35 9.32 5.30 -12.88
C ARG A 35 8.03 4.71 -12.30
N LYS A 36 8.15 3.51 -11.76
CA LYS A 36 7.01 2.78 -11.23
C LYS A 36 7.35 2.19 -9.86
N LEU A 37 6.51 2.48 -8.88
CA LEU A 37 6.59 1.88 -7.56
C LEU A 37 5.34 1.01 -7.38
N THR A 38 5.54 -0.29 -7.22
CA THR A 38 4.45 -1.22 -6.94
C THR A 38 4.37 -1.43 -5.44
N VAL A 39 3.19 -1.26 -4.87
CA VAL A 39 2.93 -1.47 -3.46
C VAL A 39 2.14 -2.77 -3.30
N ILE A 40 2.67 -3.67 -2.46
CA ILE A 40 2.08 -4.97 -2.22
C ILE A 40 1.59 -4.99 -0.78
N VAL A 41 0.29 -5.18 -0.60
CA VAL A 41 -0.37 -5.16 0.70
C VAL A 41 -0.86 -6.56 1.03
N ASN A 42 -0.47 -7.09 2.19
CA ASN A 42 -0.87 -8.41 2.67
C ASN A 42 -0.67 -9.51 1.60
N ASN A 43 0.50 -9.46 0.93
CA ASN A 43 0.91 -10.40 -0.12
C ASN A 43 0.08 -10.35 -1.40
N ALA A 44 -0.71 -9.29 -1.60
CA ALA A 44 -1.43 -9.06 -2.84
C ALA A 44 -1.04 -7.71 -3.42
N THR A 45 -0.88 -7.62 -4.75
CA THR A 45 -0.60 -6.35 -5.39
C THR A 45 -1.78 -5.42 -5.22
N ALA A 46 -1.55 -4.28 -4.56
CA ALA A 46 -2.62 -3.35 -4.23
C ALA A 46 -2.72 -2.21 -5.25
N PHE A 47 -1.60 -1.54 -5.52
CA PHE A 47 -1.59 -0.42 -6.46
C PHE A 47 -0.17 -0.11 -6.90
N SER A 48 -0.05 0.74 -7.90
CA SER A 48 1.24 1.23 -8.38
C SER A 48 1.21 2.75 -8.49
N LEU A 49 2.34 3.37 -8.23
CA LEU A 49 2.54 4.79 -8.45
C LEU A 49 3.42 4.94 -9.68
N THR A 50 2.95 5.69 -10.68
CA THR A 50 3.65 5.86 -11.95
C THR A 50 3.68 7.31 -12.36
N GLY A 51 4.64 7.67 -13.22
CA GLY A 51 4.71 9.00 -13.79
C GLY A 51 4.78 10.10 -12.76
N THR A 52 3.83 11.03 -12.80
CA THR A 52 3.78 12.17 -11.89
C THR A 52 3.65 11.73 -10.43
N ASP A 53 2.87 10.70 -10.16
CA ASP A 53 2.70 10.20 -8.80
C ASP A 53 4.01 9.64 -8.25
N TYR A 54 4.76 8.92 -9.09
CA TYR A 54 6.08 8.43 -8.72
C TYR A 54 7.03 9.59 -8.44
N ASP A 55 7.06 10.59 -9.31
CA ASP A 55 7.94 11.74 -9.15
C ASP A 55 7.59 12.57 -7.92
N ALA A 56 6.31 12.74 -7.62
CA ALA A 56 5.85 13.48 -6.47
C ALA A 56 6.21 12.81 -5.15
N LEU A 57 6.42 11.50 -5.17
CA LEU A 57 6.76 10.75 -3.97
C LEU A 57 8.15 11.17 -3.44
N GLY A 58 9.09 11.45 -4.34
CA GLY A 58 10.45 11.83 -3.96
C GLY A 58 11.15 10.77 -3.13
N GLN A 59 11.78 11.18 -2.04
CA GLN A 59 12.33 10.23 -1.07
C GLN A 59 11.22 9.78 -0.14
N TRP A 60 11.12 8.48 0.06
CA TRP A 60 10.06 7.90 0.88
C TRP A 60 10.63 6.88 1.86
N THR A 61 9.88 6.68 2.94
CA THR A 61 10.20 5.71 3.99
C THR A 61 9.04 4.74 4.12
N ASP A 62 9.21 3.71 4.97
CA ASP A 62 8.10 2.81 5.28
C ASP A 62 6.89 3.55 5.83
N ASP A 63 7.11 4.59 6.64
CA ASP A 63 6.01 5.39 7.18
C ASP A 63 5.24 6.11 6.07
N THR A 64 5.94 6.62 5.05
CA THR A 64 5.31 7.25 3.90
C THR A 64 4.38 6.26 3.18
N ILE A 65 4.86 5.06 2.94
CA ILE A 65 4.08 4.02 2.26
C ILE A 65 2.91 3.58 3.12
N ARG A 66 3.13 3.39 4.44
CA ARG A 66 2.04 3.08 5.37
C ARG A 66 0.91 4.12 5.27
N ASP A 67 1.26 5.39 5.32
CA ASP A 67 0.27 6.47 5.28
C ASP A 67 -0.48 6.50 3.95
N LEU A 68 0.20 6.22 2.85
CA LEU A 68 -0.45 6.09 1.54
C LEU A 68 -1.46 4.95 1.51
N ILE A 69 -1.11 3.81 2.08
CA ILE A 69 -2.01 2.64 2.15
C ILE A 69 -3.22 2.96 3.02
N LEU A 70 -2.99 3.56 4.19
CA LEU A 70 -4.08 3.93 5.11
C LEU A 70 -5.05 4.88 4.42
N ALA A 71 -4.55 5.89 3.73
CA ALA A 71 -5.38 6.86 3.05
C ALA A 71 -6.14 6.23 1.89
N ARG A 72 -5.48 5.35 1.12
CA ARG A 72 -6.10 4.76 -0.06
C ARG A 72 -7.28 3.86 0.27
N TYR A 73 -7.20 3.12 1.36
CA TYR A 73 -8.24 2.18 1.75
C TYR A 73 -9.11 2.70 2.89
N GLY A 74 -8.83 3.90 3.39
CA GLY A 74 -9.57 4.46 4.52
C GLY A 74 -9.37 3.65 5.80
N LEU A 75 -8.16 3.12 6.00
CA LEU A 75 -7.83 2.31 7.16
C LEU A 75 -7.44 3.20 8.34
N GLU A 76 -7.67 2.69 9.55
CA GLU A 76 -7.28 3.36 10.79
C GLU A 76 -6.41 2.42 11.62
N LEU A 77 -5.40 3.00 12.26
CA LEU A 77 -4.57 2.25 13.21
C LEU A 77 -5.41 1.84 14.42
N ALA A 78 -5.16 0.64 14.88
CA ALA A 78 -5.84 0.12 16.06
C ALA A 78 -5.41 0.85 17.32
#